data_6a84441a9a4f3aab990664e5ef6c026a
#
_entry.id   6a84441a9a4f3aab990664e5ef6c026a
#
_cell.length_a   1.000
_cell.length_b   1.000
_cell.length_c   1.000
_cell.angle_alpha   90.00
_cell.angle_beta   90.00
_cell.angle_gamma   90.00
#
_symmetry.space_group_name_H-M   'P 1'
#
loop_
_entity.id
_entity.type
_entity.pdbx_description
1 polymer ?
#
loop_
_entity_poly.entity_id
_entity_poly.type
_entity_poly.pdbx_seq_one_letter_code
_entity_poly.pdbx_strand_id
1 'polypeptide(L)'
;IADIQATLAFARTENLPISIRGAGHNIAGNSLADGAVMIDLSTLRSVSVDPVAQRVFAGPGATLGDIDHETKEFGLAVPTGINSTTGISGLALGGGIGWLTRRFGMTVDNLISAQLVTAEGDVVIASATENPDLFWALRGGGGNFGIVTRWEFAAHPVSNVFAGLVVF
;
A
#
# COMPACT_ATOMS: atom_id res chain seq x y z
N ILE A 1 -8.12 -13.13 2.83
CA ILE A 1 -7.88 -12.93 4.28
C ILE A 1 -7.68 -14.27 4.96
N ALA A 2 -8.60 -15.22 4.81
CA ALA A 2 -8.50 -16.53 5.45
C ALA A 2 -7.17 -17.24 5.20
N ASP A 3 -6.63 -17.18 3.97
CA ASP A 3 -5.35 -17.78 3.62
C ASP A 3 -4.17 -17.10 4.35
N ILE A 4 -4.24 -15.77 4.51
CA ILE A 4 -3.24 -15.02 5.30
C ILE A 4 -3.28 -15.48 6.76
N GLN A 5 -4.45 -15.57 7.36
CA GLN A 5 -4.63 -16.03 8.73
C GLN A 5 -4.13 -17.47 8.92
N ALA A 6 -4.48 -18.37 7.99
CA ALA A 6 -4.01 -19.76 8.01
C ALA A 6 -2.48 -19.84 7.89
N THR A 7 -1.88 -19.03 7.02
CA THR A 7 -0.42 -19.00 6.83
C THR A 7 0.29 -18.45 8.07
N LEU A 8 -0.26 -17.42 8.73
CA LEU A 8 0.27 -16.90 9.99
C LEU A 8 0.22 -17.95 11.10
N ALA A 9 -0.92 -18.67 11.22
CA ALA A 9 -1.07 -19.75 12.20
C ALA A 9 -0.07 -20.88 11.95
N PHE A 10 0.09 -21.31 10.69
CA PHE A 10 1.05 -22.32 10.29
C PHE A 10 2.49 -21.90 10.63
N ALA A 11 2.92 -20.71 10.20
CA ALA A 11 4.27 -20.21 10.46
C ALA A 11 4.59 -20.13 11.95
N ARG A 12 3.60 -19.74 12.76
CA ARG A 12 3.73 -19.71 14.22
C ARG A 12 3.89 -21.09 14.82
N THR A 13 3.09 -22.08 14.36
CA THR A 13 3.17 -23.48 14.83
C THR A 13 4.53 -24.11 14.50
N GLU A 14 5.03 -23.86 13.31
CA GLU A 14 6.32 -24.37 12.84
C GLU A 14 7.53 -23.51 13.24
N ASN A 15 7.29 -22.41 13.98
CA ASN A 15 8.31 -21.43 14.37
C ASN A 15 9.14 -20.91 13.19
N LEU A 16 8.47 -20.63 12.07
CA LEU A 16 9.07 -20.12 10.84
C LEU A 16 8.97 -18.60 10.77
N PRO A 17 9.99 -17.90 10.30
CA PRO A 17 9.91 -16.50 9.98
C PRO A 17 8.95 -16.27 8.79
N ILE A 18 8.42 -15.05 8.69
CA ILE A 18 7.51 -14.66 7.61
C ILE A 18 8.15 -13.53 6.81
N SER A 19 8.07 -13.62 5.49
CA SER A 19 8.30 -12.51 4.58
C SER A 19 7.02 -12.16 3.84
N ILE A 20 6.85 -10.86 3.51
CA ILE A 20 5.65 -10.37 2.85
C ILE A 20 6.06 -9.70 1.56
N ARG A 21 5.46 -10.12 0.44
CA ARG A 21 5.73 -9.59 -0.88
C ARG A 21 4.49 -8.89 -1.44
N GLY A 22 4.59 -7.58 -1.70
CA GLY A 22 3.67 -6.86 -2.59
C GLY A 22 4.16 -6.99 -4.04
N ALA A 23 4.82 -5.96 -4.58
CA ALA A 23 5.43 -6.01 -5.92
C ALA A 23 6.94 -6.34 -5.92
N GLY A 24 7.55 -6.59 -4.75
CA GLY A 24 8.94 -7.04 -4.65
C GLY A 24 10.00 -5.95 -4.83
N HIS A 25 9.66 -4.67 -4.68
CA HIS A 25 10.58 -3.53 -4.86
C HIS A 25 11.44 -3.19 -3.64
N ASN A 26 11.39 -3.96 -2.55
CA ASN A 26 12.17 -3.68 -1.35
C ASN A 26 13.68 -3.81 -1.63
N ILE A 27 14.43 -2.71 -1.53
CA ILE A 27 15.86 -2.66 -1.84
C ILE A 27 16.68 -3.50 -0.85
N ALA A 28 16.27 -3.58 0.42
CA ALA A 28 16.93 -4.42 1.42
C ALA A 28 16.61 -5.92 1.27
N GLY A 29 15.73 -6.30 0.31
CA GLY A 29 15.41 -7.69 0.04
C GLY A 29 14.40 -8.33 1.01
N ASN A 30 13.84 -7.58 1.96
CA ASN A 30 12.98 -8.11 3.03
C ASN A 30 11.66 -8.76 2.53
N SER A 31 11.33 -8.61 1.24
CA SER A 31 10.19 -9.32 0.64
C SER A 31 10.47 -10.81 0.40
N LEU A 32 11.72 -11.23 0.51
CA LEU A 32 12.19 -12.62 0.43
C LEU A 32 13.15 -12.86 1.58
N ALA A 33 13.00 -13.97 2.30
CA ALA A 33 13.93 -14.36 3.34
C ALA A 33 14.15 -15.88 3.29
N ASP A 34 15.40 -16.30 3.40
CA ASP A 34 15.76 -17.71 3.42
C ASP A 34 15.14 -18.40 4.64
N GLY A 35 14.53 -19.57 4.41
CA GLY A 35 13.87 -20.33 5.47
C GLY A 35 12.56 -19.74 5.97
N ALA A 36 12.05 -18.69 5.35
CA ALA A 36 10.78 -18.07 5.71
C ALA A 36 9.61 -18.62 4.89
N VAL A 37 8.41 -18.52 5.45
CA VAL A 37 7.16 -18.60 4.69
C VAL A 37 6.89 -17.25 4.04
N MET A 38 6.84 -17.21 2.71
CA MET A 38 6.51 -15.97 2.00
C MET A 38 5.01 -15.89 1.76
N ILE A 39 4.41 -14.79 2.21
CA ILE A 39 3.04 -14.41 1.86
C ILE A 39 3.11 -13.49 0.64
N ASP A 40 2.78 -14.05 -0.53
CA ASP A 40 2.78 -13.31 -1.78
C ASP A 40 1.40 -12.69 -2.04
N LEU A 41 1.33 -11.39 -1.96
CA LEU A 41 0.13 -10.59 -2.17
C LEU A 41 0.05 -10.04 -3.61
N SER A 42 1.02 -10.33 -4.47
CA SER A 42 1.16 -9.71 -5.80
C SER A 42 -0.03 -9.95 -6.74
N THR A 43 -0.87 -10.95 -6.47
CA THR A 43 -2.09 -11.23 -7.23
C THR A 43 -3.32 -10.45 -6.74
N LEU A 44 -3.26 -9.84 -5.57
CA LEU A 44 -4.36 -9.05 -4.97
C LEU A 44 -4.29 -7.60 -5.47
N ARG A 45 -4.51 -7.37 -6.77
CA ARG A 45 -4.25 -6.12 -7.48
C ARG A 45 -5.52 -5.31 -7.81
N SER A 46 -6.64 -5.63 -7.19
CA SER A 46 -7.88 -4.90 -7.46
C SER A 46 -7.73 -3.42 -7.12
N VAL A 47 -8.22 -2.55 -8.01
CA VAL A 47 -8.36 -1.12 -7.75
C VAL A 47 -9.79 -0.74 -8.09
N SER A 48 -10.41 0.10 -7.26
CA SER A 48 -11.72 0.69 -7.54
C SER A 48 -11.74 2.15 -7.14
N VAL A 49 -12.45 2.97 -7.92
CA VAL A 49 -12.52 4.41 -7.75
C VAL A 49 -13.95 4.83 -7.45
N ASP A 50 -14.13 5.62 -6.42
CA ASP A 50 -15.35 6.39 -6.20
C ASP A 50 -15.06 7.85 -6.64
N PRO A 51 -15.48 8.25 -7.85
CA PRO A 51 -15.16 9.57 -8.37
C PRO A 51 -15.95 10.68 -7.68
N VAL A 52 -17.09 10.37 -7.08
CA VAL A 52 -17.92 11.36 -6.37
C VAL A 52 -17.31 11.68 -5.01
N ALA A 53 -16.92 10.64 -4.26
CA ALA A 53 -16.23 10.83 -2.99
C ALA A 53 -14.73 11.13 -3.15
N GLN A 54 -14.18 11.05 -4.37
CA GLN A 54 -12.75 11.19 -4.68
C GLN A 54 -11.91 10.23 -3.83
N ARG A 55 -12.29 8.95 -3.84
CA ARG A 55 -11.63 7.89 -3.08
C ARG A 55 -11.18 6.76 -3.99
N VAL A 56 -10.07 6.16 -3.63
CA VAL A 56 -9.50 5.00 -4.31
C VAL A 56 -9.28 3.89 -3.30
N PHE A 57 -9.78 2.72 -3.63
CA PHE A 57 -9.55 1.50 -2.88
C PHE A 57 -8.61 0.61 -3.67
N ALA A 58 -7.54 0.16 -3.04
CA ALA A 58 -6.53 -0.66 -3.69
C ALA A 58 -6.23 -1.93 -2.87
N GLY A 59 -6.07 -3.05 -3.56
CA GLY A 59 -5.55 -4.28 -2.99
C GLY A 59 -4.06 -4.15 -2.67
N PRO A 60 -3.53 -4.98 -1.76
CA PRO A 60 -2.16 -4.85 -1.26
C PRO A 60 -1.09 -5.15 -2.32
N GLY A 61 -1.42 -5.92 -3.36
CA GLY A 61 -0.53 -6.24 -4.48
C GLY A 61 -0.64 -5.28 -5.66
N ALA A 62 -1.52 -4.26 -5.59
CA ALA A 62 -1.65 -3.28 -6.65
C ALA A 62 -0.35 -2.51 -6.85
N THR A 63 0.01 -2.26 -8.10
CA THR A 63 1.10 -1.36 -8.47
C THR A 63 0.61 0.07 -8.62
N LEU A 64 1.53 1.01 -8.65
CA LEU A 64 1.18 2.42 -8.89
C LEU A 64 0.55 2.59 -10.27
N GLY A 65 1.00 1.82 -11.27
CA GLY A 65 0.42 1.81 -12.61
C GLY A 65 -1.02 1.31 -12.65
N ASP A 66 -1.40 0.36 -11.78
CA ASP A 66 -2.79 -0.09 -11.66
C ASP A 66 -3.68 1.04 -11.13
N ILE A 67 -3.20 1.77 -10.11
CA ILE A 67 -3.91 2.91 -9.52
C ILE A 67 -4.06 4.04 -10.55
N ASP A 68 -2.98 4.39 -11.25
CA ASP A 68 -2.99 5.44 -12.27
C ASP A 68 -3.92 5.07 -13.43
N HIS A 69 -3.94 3.79 -13.82
CA HIS A 69 -4.81 3.30 -14.89
C HIS A 69 -6.28 3.54 -14.58
N GLU A 70 -6.70 3.16 -13.37
CA GLU A 70 -8.10 3.27 -12.95
C GLU A 70 -8.52 4.71 -12.64
N THR A 71 -7.64 5.51 -12.04
CA THR A 71 -7.98 6.88 -11.64
C THR A 71 -8.05 7.86 -12.80
N LYS A 72 -7.24 7.64 -13.82
CA LYS A 72 -7.14 8.52 -14.99
C LYS A 72 -8.47 8.63 -15.75
N GLU A 73 -9.29 7.58 -15.79
CA GLU A 73 -10.60 7.57 -16.45
C GLU A 73 -11.56 8.62 -15.85
N PHE A 74 -11.31 9.02 -14.61
CA PHE A 74 -12.10 10.02 -13.89
C PHE A 74 -11.38 11.37 -13.75
N GLY A 75 -10.21 11.55 -14.38
CA GLY A 75 -9.39 12.73 -14.20
C GLY A 75 -8.88 12.92 -12.78
N LEU A 76 -8.70 11.82 -12.07
CA LEU A 76 -8.22 11.78 -10.69
C LEU A 76 -6.81 11.17 -10.62
N ALA A 77 -6.08 11.49 -9.56
CA ALA A 77 -4.82 10.83 -9.20
C ALA A 77 -4.66 10.71 -7.69
N VAL A 78 -4.05 9.62 -7.24
CA VAL A 78 -3.51 9.48 -5.89
C VAL A 78 -2.04 9.90 -5.91
N PRO A 79 -1.55 10.74 -4.99
CA PRO A 79 -0.13 11.04 -4.88
C PRO A 79 0.65 9.76 -4.51
N THR A 80 1.33 9.18 -5.49
CA THR A 80 2.12 7.96 -5.36
C THR A 80 3.57 8.20 -5.79
N GLY A 81 4.38 7.14 -5.92
CA GLY A 81 5.77 7.22 -6.35
C GLY A 81 5.93 7.44 -7.86
N ILE A 82 7.17 7.41 -8.32
CA ILE A 82 7.56 7.79 -9.69
C ILE A 82 7.62 6.60 -10.66
N ASN A 83 7.58 5.36 -10.17
CA ASN A 83 7.74 4.17 -10.99
C ASN A 83 6.46 3.32 -10.96
N SER A 84 5.84 3.14 -12.12
CA SER A 84 4.57 2.42 -12.28
C SER A 84 4.59 0.96 -11.82
N THR A 85 5.75 0.31 -11.79
CA THR A 85 5.87 -1.09 -11.34
C THR A 85 6.00 -1.25 -9.83
N THR A 86 6.20 -0.14 -9.10
CA THR A 86 6.30 -0.17 -7.63
C THR A 86 4.97 -0.56 -7.01
N GLY A 87 5.01 -1.40 -5.98
CA GLY A 87 3.81 -1.80 -5.22
C GLY A 87 3.36 -0.72 -4.25
N ILE A 88 2.04 -0.50 -4.19
CA ILE A 88 1.44 0.52 -3.32
C ILE A 88 1.75 0.27 -1.84
N SER A 89 1.72 -0.99 -1.40
CA SER A 89 1.88 -1.31 0.03
C SER A 89 3.24 -0.95 0.57
N GLY A 90 4.32 -1.39 -0.10
CA GLY A 90 5.67 -1.05 0.35
C GLY A 90 5.95 0.44 0.27
N LEU A 91 5.44 1.12 -0.75
CA LEU A 91 5.57 2.56 -0.90
C LEU A 91 4.84 3.30 0.22
N ALA A 92 3.56 3.04 0.43
CA ALA A 92 2.74 3.72 1.43
C ALA A 92 3.26 3.50 2.85
N LEU A 93 3.60 2.25 3.20
CA LEU A 93 4.16 1.94 4.53
C LEU A 93 5.48 2.68 4.81
N GLY A 94 6.24 3.03 3.78
CA GLY A 94 7.47 3.83 3.87
C GLY A 94 7.26 5.34 3.72
N GLY A 95 6.02 5.80 3.57
CA GLY A 95 5.69 7.22 3.38
C GLY A 95 5.25 7.57 1.96
N GLY A 96 6.02 7.24 0.93
CA GLY A 96 5.72 7.44 -0.49
C GLY A 96 5.93 8.87 -0.98
N ILE A 97 6.92 9.06 -1.85
CA ILE A 97 7.26 10.36 -2.47
C ILE A 97 7.20 10.20 -3.99
N GLY A 98 6.61 11.17 -4.68
CA GLY A 98 6.52 11.19 -6.12
C GLY A 98 6.25 12.59 -6.70
N TRP A 99 5.82 12.63 -7.95
CA TRP A 99 5.66 13.87 -8.71
C TRP A 99 4.63 14.85 -8.13
N LEU A 100 3.61 14.33 -7.45
CA LEU A 100 2.51 15.13 -6.89
C LEU A 100 2.75 15.51 -5.42
N THR A 101 3.82 15.04 -4.78
CA THR A 101 4.08 15.24 -3.34
C THR A 101 4.13 16.71 -2.96
N ARG A 102 4.72 17.58 -3.79
CA ARG A 102 4.80 19.02 -3.48
C ARG A 102 3.43 19.67 -3.40
N ARG A 103 2.45 19.17 -4.15
CA ARG A 103 1.11 19.77 -4.23
C ARG A 103 0.14 19.16 -3.21
N PHE A 104 0.22 17.85 -3.00
CA PHE A 104 -0.80 17.10 -2.27
C PHE A 104 -0.25 16.31 -1.08
N GLY A 105 1.02 16.46 -0.74
CA GLY A 105 1.67 15.69 0.31
C GLY A 105 2.16 14.32 -0.17
N MET A 106 2.71 13.56 0.75
CA MET A 106 3.17 12.19 0.55
C MET A 106 1.99 11.22 0.34
N THR A 107 2.26 10.02 -0.09
CA THR A 107 1.20 8.99 -0.24
C THR A 107 0.46 8.76 1.08
N VAL A 108 1.17 8.71 2.20
CA VAL A 108 0.59 8.52 3.54
C VAL A 108 -0.26 9.71 4.02
N ASP A 109 -0.02 10.92 3.51
CA ASP A 109 -0.84 12.09 3.86
C ASP A 109 -2.23 12.01 3.20
N ASN A 110 -2.36 11.17 2.18
CA ASN A 110 -3.59 10.89 1.46
C ASN A 110 -4.23 9.56 1.88
N LEU A 111 -3.65 8.83 2.83
CA LEU A 111 -4.24 7.63 3.38
C LEU A 111 -5.46 7.99 4.26
N ILE A 112 -6.60 7.36 3.98
CA ILE A 112 -7.84 7.52 4.75
C ILE A 112 -8.00 6.38 5.72
N SER A 113 -7.86 5.15 5.24
CA SER A 113 -7.93 3.95 6.06
C SER A 113 -7.14 2.79 5.46
N ALA A 114 -6.82 1.82 6.29
CA ALA A 114 -6.29 0.54 5.87
C ALA A 114 -6.96 -0.58 6.64
N GLN A 115 -7.30 -1.68 5.96
CA GLN A 115 -7.64 -2.94 6.60
C GLN A 115 -6.39 -3.82 6.61
N LEU A 116 -6.11 -4.46 7.73
CA LEU A 116 -4.96 -5.34 7.86
C LEU A 116 -5.24 -6.55 8.76
N VAL A 117 -4.40 -7.56 8.61
CA VAL A 117 -4.35 -8.73 9.49
C VAL A 117 -3.15 -8.55 10.42
N THR A 118 -3.37 -8.57 11.73
CA THR A 118 -2.30 -8.47 12.74
C THR A 118 -1.47 -9.75 12.81
N ALA A 119 -0.38 -9.72 13.57
CA ALA A 119 0.42 -10.91 13.81
C ALA A 119 -0.38 -12.03 14.50
N GLU A 120 -1.37 -11.69 15.31
CA GLU A 120 -2.27 -12.62 15.99
C GLU A 120 -3.31 -13.25 15.05
N GLY A 121 -3.51 -12.65 13.86
CA GLY A 121 -4.49 -13.09 12.87
C GLY A 121 -5.80 -12.31 12.94
N ASP A 122 -5.88 -11.27 13.76
CA ASP A 122 -7.06 -10.42 13.85
C ASP A 122 -7.17 -9.49 12.65
N VAL A 123 -8.38 -9.33 12.13
CA VAL A 123 -8.68 -8.36 11.08
C VAL A 123 -9.09 -7.05 11.72
N VAL A 124 -8.32 -6.01 11.47
CA VAL A 124 -8.56 -4.68 12.04
C VAL A 124 -8.58 -3.61 10.95
N ILE A 125 -9.27 -2.51 11.25
CA ILE A 125 -9.24 -1.30 10.44
C ILE A 125 -8.43 -0.24 11.20
N ALA A 126 -7.55 0.44 10.48
CA ALA A 126 -6.79 1.57 10.98
C ALA A 126 -7.20 2.83 10.21
N SER A 127 -7.66 3.84 10.94
CA SER A 127 -8.05 5.16 10.42
C SER A 127 -7.85 6.23 11.47
N ALA A 128 -8.14 7.48 11.14
CA ALA A 128 -8.07 8.58 12.11
C ALA A 128 -9.01 8.40 13.32
N THR A 129 -10.07 7.61 13.17
CA THR A 129 -11.10 7.40 14.22
C THR A 129 -11.17 5.97 14.75
N GLU A 130 -10.52 5.01 14.10
CA GLU A 130 -10.47 3.62 14.50
C GLU A 130 -9.02 3.15 14.52
N ASN A 131 -8.54 2.65 15.67
CA ASN A 131 -7.14 2.30 15.89
C ASN A 131 -6.15 3.41 15.46
N PRO A 132 -6.29 4.64 15.98
CA PRO A 132 -5.53 5.80 15.50
C PRO A 132 -4.02 5.67 15.70
N ASP A 133 -3.55 4.99 16.74
CA ASP A 133 -2.13 4.74 16.98
C ASP A 133 -1.56 3.80 15.91
N LEU A 134 -2.32 2.77 15.52
CA LEU A 134 -1.95 1.88 14.42
C LEU A 134 -1.96 2.63 13.09
N PHE A 135 -2.95 3.50 12.87
CA PHE A 135 -3.01 4.35 11.68
C PHE A 135 -1.79 5.27 11.57
N TRP A 136 -1.38 5.86 12.70
CA TRP A 136 -0.15 6.65 12.76
C TRP A 136 1.08 5.80 12.42
N ALA A 137 1.19 4.60 12.99
CA ALA A 137 2.32 3.70 12.78
C ALA A 137 2.45 3.22 11.31
N LEU A 138 1.33 2.95 10.63
CA LEU A 138 1.31 2.57 9.21
C LEU A 138 1.81 3.70 8.27
N ARG A 139 1.80 4.94 8.72
CA ARG A 139 2.16 6.12 7.94
C ARG A 139 3.66 6.42 8.02
N GLY A 140 4.48 5.44 7.59
CA GLY A 140 5.94 5.56 7.52
C GLY A 140 6.72 4.57 8.38
N GLY A 141 6.05 3.83 9.28
CA GLY A 141 6.69 2.85 10.17
C GLY A 141 7.02 1.51 9.51
N GLY A 142 6.76 1.34 8.21
CA GLY A 142 7.05 0.12 7.45
C GLY A 142 6.10 -1.03 7.74
N GLY A 143 6.51 -2.24 7.37
CA GLY A 143 5.69 -3.46 7.43
C GLY A 143 5.64 -4.16 8.80
N ASN A 144 5.88 -3.45 9.90
CA ASN A 144 6.07 -4.06 11.23
C ASN A 144 4.75 -4.32 11.99
N PHE A 145 3.62 -3.84 11.49
CA PHE A 145 2.37 -3.76 12.26
C PHE A 145 1.28 -4.71 11.78
N GLY A 146 1.54 -5.48 10.73
CA GLY A 146 0.59 -6.43 10.14
C GLY A 146 0.61 -6.43 8.62
N ILE A 147 -0.26 -7.24 8.05
CA ILE A 147 -0.38 -7.47 6.60
C ILE A 147 -1.59 -6.72 6.10
N VAL A 148 -1.37 -5.62 5.38
CA VAL A 148 -2.49 -4.85 4.81
C VAL A 148 -3.18 -5.67 3.73
N THR A 149 -4.50 -5.69 3.77
CA THR A 149 -5.37 -6.40 2.82
C THR A 149 -6.17 -5.46 1.94
N ARG A 150 -6.34 -4.20 2.36
CA ARG A 150 -7.02 -3.16 1.59
C ARG A 150 -6.53 -1.78 2.02
N TRP A 151 -6.30 -0.94 1.04
CA TRP A 151 -6.00 0.48 1.18
C TRP A 151 -7.19 1.33 0.77
N GLU A 152 -7.36 2.48 1.41
CA GLU A 152 -8.27 3.56 1.00
C GLU A 152 -7.51 4.88 1.00
N PHE A 153 -7.45 5.53 -0.16
CA PHE A 153 -6.76 6.82 -0.35
C PHE A 153 -7.72 7.90 -0.82
N ALA A 154 -7.42 9.14 -0.43
CA ALA A 154 -7.96 10.32 -1.10
C ALA A 154 -7.33 10.46 -2.48
N ALA A 155 -8.15 10.78 -3.47
CA ALA A 155 -7.71 11.13 -4.81
C ALA A 155 -8.00 12.62 -5.09
N HIS A 156 -7.23 13.18 -6.00
CA HIS A 156 -7.31 14.61 -6.33
C HIS A 156 -7.57 14.80 -7.81
N PRO A 157 -8.33 15.82 -8.21
CA PRO A 157 -8.46 16.19 -9.61
C PRO A 157 -7.09 16.60 -10.18
N VAL A 158 -6.65 15.84 -11.17
CA VAL A 158 -5.40 16.07 -11.89
C VAL A 158 -5.66 15.83 -13.36
N SER A 159 -5.44 16.84 -14.17
CA SER A 159 -5.45 16.75 -15.62
C SER A 159 -4.03 16.47 -16.14
N ASN A 160 -3.79 16.72 -17.42
CA ASN A 160 -2.47 16.64 -18.00
C ASN A 160 -1.48 17.52 -17.24
N VAL A 161 -0.33 16.97 -16.91
CA VAL A 161 0.77 17.69 -16.27
C VAL A 161 1.90 17.89 -17.28
N PHE A 162 2.52 19.05 -17.24
CA PHE A 162 3.78 19.28 -17.93
C PHE A 162 4.91 18.97 -16.95
N ALA A 163 5.73 17.99 -17.29
CA ALA A 163 6.83 17.55 -16.43
C ALA A 163 8.10 17.35 -17.26
N GLY A 164 9.25 17.56 -16.64
CA GLY A 164 10.55 17.38 -17.28
C GLY A 164 11.68 17.38 -16.27
N LEU A 165 12.86 16.91 -16.72
CA LEU A 165 14.11 16.98 -15.99
C LEU A 165 14.94 18.13 -16.57
N VAL A 166 15.41 19.02 -15.71
CA VAL A 166 16.38 20.07 -16.06
C VAL A 166 17.71 19.67 -15.44
N VAL A 167 18.71 19.49 -16.29
CA VAL A 167 20.08 19.18 -15.88
C VAL A 167 20.92 20.43 -16.09
N PHE A 168 21.68 20.86 -15.07
CA PHE A 168 22.58 22.00 -15.10
C PHE A 168 24.04 21.52 -15.13
#